data_d9bf3cca6f82c7685ab817c188e2fe1e
#
_entry.id   d9bf3cca6f82c7685ab817c188e2fe1e
#
_cell.length_a   1.000
_cell.length_b   1.000
_cell.length_c   1.000
_cell.angle_alpha   90.00
_cell.angle_beta   90.00
_cell.angle_gamma   90.00
#
_symmetry.space_group_name_H-M   'P 1'
#
loop_
_entity.id
_entity.type
_entity.pdbx_description
1 polymer ?
#
loop_
_entity_poly.entity_id
_entity_poly.type
_entity_poly.pdbx_seq_one_letter_code
_entity_poly.pdbx_strand_id
1 'polypeptide(L)'
;PKEGYKWEDGTTEAKTANWTIGRANVATPAQSGSLTYTGAAQSPQWANYDSSKVTLGGTTSGTNAGSYNATFTPKANYQFSDGTTGAKTVVWKIGKAAGSLTLDKSSLTLSGGTKTGTVTAPRSGDGAISASSSDANVATVSVNGTTITITGKNSGTATITVKCAEGTNHTAPANKTVSVTVKAANPTLADNDPSTIKEAAQSGQAANLWSAGDKVPIAVNGKVGSLPINGTYYAFILGFTHTSSIEGGNSIHFQFGK
;
A
#
# COMPACT_ATOMS: atom_id res chain seq x y z
N PRO A 1 -18.93 3.99 -82.95
CA PRO A 1 -17.67 3.97 -83.66
C PRO A 1 -17.49 5.29 -84.47
N LYS A 2 -16.31 5.50 -84.99
CA LYS A 2 -16.08 6.62 -85.94
C LYS A 2 -16.76 6.29 -87.26
N GLU A 3 -17.02 7.28 -88.04
CA GLU A 3 -17.60 7.12 -89.37
C GLU A 3 -16.81 6.12 -90.24
N GLY A 4 -17.52 5.18 -90.89
CA GLY A 4 -16.89 4.05 -91.61
C GLY A 4 -16.55 2.82 -90.85
N TYR A 5 -16.72 2.81 -89.50
CA TYR A 5 -16.38 1.65 -88.61
C TYR A 5 -17.70 1.13 -87.95
N LYS A 6 -17.68 -0.17 -87.64
CA LYS A 6 -18.74 -0.87 -86.92
C LYS A 6 -18.07 -1.58 -85.66
N TRP A 7 -18.91 -1.76 -84.62
CA TRP A 7 -18.55 -2.64 -83.53
C TRP A 7 -18.48 -4.10 -84.03
N GLU A 8 -17.84 -4.97 -83.34
CA GLU A 8 -17.72 -6.38 -83.68
C GLU A 8 -19.06 -7.08 -83.87
N ASP A 9 -20.12 -6.62 -83.21
CA ASP A 9 -21.49 -7.11 -83.35
C ASP A 9 -22.25 -6.41 -84.54
N GLY A 10 -21.54 -5.69 -85.39
CA GLY A 10 -22.04 -5.08 -86.58
C GLY A 10 -22.78 -3.77 -86.37
N THR A 11 -23.00 -3.26 -85.17
CA THR A 11 -23.70 -2.01 -84.85
C THR A 11 -22.82 -0.79 -85.08
N THR A 12 -23.40 0.35 -85.34
CA THR A 12 -22.71 1.64 -85.55
C THR A 12 -23.08 2.66 -84.49
N GLU A 13 -23.99 2.34 -83.56
CA GLU A 13 -24.43 3.25 -82.50
C GLU A 13 -23.38 3.33 -81.33
N ALA A 14 -23.46 4.40 -80.57
CA ALA A 14 -22.66 4.60 -79.41
C ALA A 14 -23.00 3.51 -78.36
N LYS A 15 -21.97 2.80 -77.82
CA LYS A 15 -22.16 1.87 -76.73
C LYS A 15 -21.66 2.50 -75.46
N THR A 16 -22.43 2.36 -74.36
CA THR A 16 -22.10 2.82 -73.03
C THR A 16 -21.39 1.65 -72.29
N ALA A 17 -20.21 1.90 -71.84
CA ALA A 17 -19.51 1.04 -70.84
C ALA A 17 -19.72 1.57 -69.47
N ASN A 18 -20.39 0.82 -68.59
CA ASN A 18 -20.52 1.15 -67.19
C ASN A 18 -19.29 0.67 -66.45
N TRP A 19 -18.69 1.53 -65.70
CA TRP A 19 -17.58 1.19 -64.80
C TRP A 19 -17.85 1.80 -63.42
N THR A 20 -17.35 1.14 -62.38
CA THR A 20 -17.50 1.59 -61.01
C THR A 20 -16.11 1.74 -60.35
N ILE A 21 -15.97 2.82 -59.60
CA ILE A 21 -14.80 2.97 -58.72
C ILE A 21 -15.21 2.44 -57.34
N GLY A 22 -14.60 1.34 -56.95
CA GLY A 22 -14.78 0.78 -55.59
C GLY A 22 -14.09 1.64 -54.54
N ARG A 23 -14.46 1.46 -53.28
CA ARG A 23 -13.81 2.12 -52.15
C ARG A 23 -12.38 1.56 -51.96
N ALA A 24 -11.45 2.45 -51.57
CA ALA A 24 -10.10 2.05 -51.23
C ALA A 24 -10.04 1.41 -49.82
N ASN A 25 -9.32 0.33 -49.68
CA ASN A 25 -9.18 -0.36 -48.40
C ASN A 25 -8.20 0.36 -47.48
N VAL A 26 -8.56 0.45 -46.19
CA VAL A 26 -7.72 0.92 -45.11
C VAL A 26 -7.67 -0.15 -44.02
N ALA A 27 -6.52 -0.34 -43.41
CA ALA A 27 -6.40 -1.25 -42.26
C ALA A 27 -7.11 -0.64 -41.03
N THR A 28 -7.66 -1.48 -40.17
CA THR A 28 -8.19 -1.04 -38.87
C THR A 28 -7.02 -0.57 -38.00
N PRO A 29 -7.09 0.68 -37.48
CA PRO A 29 -6.03 1.15 -36.56
C PRO A 29 -5.96 0.32 -35.30
N ALA A 30 -4.79 0.29 -34.69
CA ALA A 30 -4.53 -0.37 -33.39
C ALA A 30 -3.60 0.48 -32.54
N GLN A 31 -3.70 0.36 -31.22
CA GLN A 31 -2.75 1.02 -30.33
C GLN A 31 -1.32 0.57 -30.64
N SER A 32 -0.44 1.54 -30.84
CA SER A 32 1.00 1.32 -31.00
C SER A 32 1.72 1.64 -29.70
N GLY A 33 2.52 0.67 -29.25
CA GLY A 33 3.23 0.79 -27.98
C GLY A 33 2.32 0.60 -26.76
N SER A 34 2.93 0.62 -25.58
CA SER A 34 2.25 0.53 -24.29
C SER A 34 2.27 1.88 -23.57
N LEU A 35 1.17 2.19 -22.90
CA LEU A 35 1.08 3.30 -21.96
C LEU A 35 1.05 2.75 -20.55
N THR A 36 1.75 3.44 -19.64
CA THR A 36 1.76 3.13 -18.20
C THR A 36 1.28 4.37 -17.46
N TYR A 37 0.51 4.19 -16.41
CA TYR A 37 -0.02 5.27 -15.59
C TYR A 37 1.08 6.23 -15.12
N THR A 38 0.85 7.53 -15.31
CA THR A 38 1.77 8.62 -14.94
C THR A 38 1.13 9.68 -14.04
N GLY A 39 -0.18 9.59 -13.80
CA GLY A 39 -0.95 10.64 -13.13
C GLY A 39 -1.44 11.76 -14.07
N ALA A 40 -0.95 11.82 -15.29
CA ALA A 40 -1.36 12.79 -16.31
C ALA A 40 -2.24 12.13 -17.39
N ALA A 41 -3.01 12.95 -18.11
CA ALA A 41 -3.77 12.49 -19.27
C ALA A 41 -2.82 12.01 -20.37
N GLN A 42 -3.09 10.85 -20.94
CA GLN A 42 -2.32 10.21 -21.99
C GLN A 42 -3.22 9.87 -23.18
N SER A 43 -2.69 9.92 -24.37
CA SER A 43 -3.34 9.50 -25.60
C SER A 43 -2.49 8.44 -26.29
N PRO A 44 -3.08 7.36 -26.82
CA PRO A 44 -2.32 6.33 -27.51
C PRO A 44 -1.83 6.83 -28.87
N GLN A 45 -0.68 6.30 -29.28
CA GLN A 45 -0.30 6.34 -30.68
C GLN A 45 -1.02 5.21 -31.43
N TRP A 46 -1.34 5.44 -32.68
CA TRP A 46 -2.11 4.50 -33.49
C TRP A 46 -1.29 4.00 -34.69
N ALA A 47 -1.10 2.72 -34.76
CA ALA A 47 -0.61 2.07 -35.98
C ALA A 47 -1.73 2.07 -37.04
N ASN A 48 -1.35 2.22 -38.31
CA ASN A 48 -2.25 2.21 -39.47
C ASN A 48 -3.32 3.35 -39.47
N TYR A 49 -3.13 4.41 -38.69
CA TYR A 49 -4.03 5.53 -38.65
C TYR A 49 -3.57 6.65 -39.58
N ASP A 50 -4.43 7.00 -40.52
CA ASP A 50 -4.26 8.14 -41.45
C ASP A 50 -5.51 9.02 -41.33
N SER A 51 -5.36 10.20 -40.75
CA SER A 51 -6.45 11.15 -40.57
C SER A 51 -7.08 11.67 -41.87
N SER A 52 -6.40 11.53 -43.01
CA SER A 52 -6.98 11.85 -44.33
C SER A 52 -8.01 10.80 -44.76
N LYS A 53 -7.90 9.56 -44.29
CA LYS A 53 -8.71 8.41 -44.72
C LYS A 53 -9.71 7.93 -43.66
N VAL A 54 -9.42 8.13 -42.38
CA VAL A 54 -10.20 7.61 -41.26
C VAL A 54 -10.42 8.72 -40.24
N THR A 55 -11.62 8.83 -39.70
CA THR A 55 -11.97 9.76 -38.62
C THR A 55 -11.82 9.03 -37.29
N LEU A 56 -11.07 9.63 -36.35
CA LEU A 56 -10.92 9.17 -34.97
C LEU A 56 -11.97 9.85 -34.08
N GLY A 57 -12.63 9.06 -33.23
CA GLY A 57 -13.60 9.52 -32.25
C GLY A 57 -13.60 8.64 -31.00
N GLY A 58 -14.66 8.74 -30.20
CA GLY A 58 -14.75 8.00 -28.92
C GLY A 58 -13.83 8.57 -27.85
N THR A 59 -13.33 7.72 -26.95
CA THR A 59 -12.40 8.13 -25.90
C THR A 59 -10.97 8.08 -26.42
N THR A 60 -10.41 9.25 -26.70
CA THR A 60 -9.07 9.41 -27.31
C THR A 60 -7.97 9.74 -26.31
N SER A 61 -8.33 10.00 -25.05
CA SER A 61 -7.39 10.23 -23.96
C SER A 61 -7.93 9.65 -22.65
N GLY A 62 -7.04 9.33 -21.72
CA GLY A 62 -7.38 8.82 -20.39
C GLY A 62 -6.28 9.14 -19.39
N THR A 63 -6.62 9.20 -18.10
CA THR A 63 -5.66 9.47 -17.02
C THR A 63 -5.36 8.22 -16.20
N ASN A 64 -6.39 7.43 -15.87
CA ASN A 64 -6.24 6.25 -15.00
C ASN A 64 -5.81 5.02 -15.80
N ALA A 65 -5.21 4.07 -15.13
CA ALA A 65 -4.99 2.74 -15.69
C ALA A 65 -6.35 2.08 -15.98
N GLY A 66 -6.47 1.47 -17.15
CA GLY A 66 -7.71 0.87 -17.59
C GLY A 66 -7.79 0.68 -19.09
N SER A 67 -8.99 0.29 -19.55
CA SER A 67 -9.31 0.12 -20.95
C SER A 67 -10.27 1.21 -21.42
N TYR A 68 -10.03 1.73 -22.60
CA TYR A 68 -10.77 2.84 -23.20
C TYR A 68 -11.17 2.47 -24.62
N ASN A 69 -12.27 3.04 -25.12
CA ASN A 69 -12.83 2.75 -26.41
C ASN A 69 -12.65 3.96 -27.33
N ALA A 70 -11.78 3.84 -28.33
CA ALA A 70 -11.72 4.74 -29.45
C ALA A 70 -12.60 4.21 -30.58
N THR A 71 -13.10 5.09 -31.43
CA THR A 71 -13.86 4.71 -32.63
C THR A 71 -13.14 5.22 -33.88
N PHE A 72 -13.14 4.42 -34.92
CA PHE A 72 -12.58 4.77 -36.21
C PHE A 72 -13.63 4.59 -37.28
N THR A 73 -13.84 5.62 -38.08
CA THR A 73 -14.83 5.62 -39.17
C THR A 73 -14.13 5.96 -40.49
N PRO A 74 -14.17 5.08 -41.49
CA PRO A 74 -13.65 5.41 -42.83
C PRO A 74 -14.36 6.61 -43.39
N LYS A 75 -13.64 7.53 -44.03
CA LYS A 75 -14.21 8.66 -44.79
C LYS A 75 -14.81 8.20 -46.12
N ALA A 76 -15.50 9.09 -46.79
CA ALA A 76 -16.01 8.80 -48.11
C ALA A 76 -14.92 8.23 -49.03
N ASN A 77 -15.28 7.28 -49.88
CA ASN A 77 -14.38 6.53 -50.78
C ASN A 77 -13.39 5.56 -50.11
N TYR A 78 -13.48 5.37 -48.79
CA TYR A 78 -12.68 4.38 -48.03
C TYR A 78 -13.61 3.36 -47.37
N GLN A 79 -13.04 2.18 -47.11
CA GLN A 79 -13.63 1.11 -46.30
C GLN A 79 -12.51 0.37 -45.57
N PHE A 80 -12.83 -0.30 -44.45
CA PHE A 80 -11.88 -1.21 -43.86
C PHE A 80 -11.61 -2.43 -44.75
N SER A 81 -10.49 -3.10 -44.58
CA SER A 81 -10.10 -4.24 -45.41
C SER A 81 -11.11 -5.40 -45.40
N ASP A 82 -12.03 -5.46 -44.45
CA ASP A 82 -13.13 -6.41 -44.38
C ASP A 82 -14.41 -5.92 -45.08
N GLY A 83 -14.34 -4.79 -45.80
CA GLY A 83 -15.45 -4.18 -46.50
C GLY A 83 -16.37 -3.28 -45.66
N THR A 84 -16.11 -3.16 -44.34
CA THR A 84 -16.92 -2.34 -43.44
C THR A 84 -16.71 -0.85 -43.71
N THR A 85 -17.80 -0.11 -43.80
CA THR A 85 -17.80 1.37 -43.96
C THR A 85 -18.25 2.11 -42.71
N GLY A 86 -18.85 1.41 -41.74
CA GLY A 86 -19.27 1.95 -40.44
C GLY A 86 -18.12 2.12 -39.45
N ALA A 87 -18.41 2.77 -38.33
CA ALA A 87 -17.46 2.95 -37.25
C ALA A 87 -17.08 1.61 -36.61
N LYS A 88 -15.78 1.41 -36.35
CA LYS A 88 -15.27 0.32 -35.53
C LYS A 88 -14.75 0.83 -34.20
N THR A 89 -15.08 0.13 -33.14
CA THR A 89 -14.52 0.37 -31.79
C THR A 89 -13.21 -0.39 -31.65
N VAL A 90 -12.19 0.32 -31.24
CA VAL A 90 -10.86 -0.23 -30.93
C VAL A 90 -10.54 0.08 -29.48
N VAL A 91 -10.25 -0.98 -28.72
CA VAL A 91 -9.86 -0.86 -27.31
C VAL A 91 -8.39 -0.49 -27.22
N TRP A 92 -8.10 0.53 -26.43
CA TRP A 92 -6.73 0.88 -26.05
C TRP A 92 -6.60 0.91 -24.53
N LYS A 93 -5.37 0.85 -24.01
CA LYS A 93 -5.13 0.63 -22.58
C LYS A 93 -4.02 1.54 -22.05
N ILE A 94 -4.20 1.95 -20.81
CA ILE A 94 -3.14 2.43 -19.92
C ILE A 94 -2.91 1.35 -18.88
N GLY A 95 -1.71 0.78 -18.81
CA GLY A 95 -1.31 -0.19 -17.80
C GLY A 95 -1.08 0.46 -16.44
N LYS A 96 -1.15 -0.33 -15.37
CA LYS A 96 -0.81 0.14 -14.03
C LYS A 96 0.69 0.43 -13.91
N ALA A 97 1.04 1.45 -13.14
CA ALA A 97 2.41 1.69 -12.73
C ALA A 97 2.82 0.71 -11.61
N ALA A 98 4.11 0.51 -11.42
CA ALA A 98 4.60 -0.27 -10.30
C ALA A 98 4.34 0.47 -8.98
N GLY A 99 3.73 -0.21 -8.01
CA GLY A 99 3.64 0.27 -6.64
C GLY A 99 4.96 0.07 -5.89
N SER A 100 5.19 0.86 -4.83
CA SER A 100 6.30 0.67 -3.90
C SER A 100 5.81 0.65 -2.45
N LEU A 101 6.53 -0.05 -1.60
CA LEU A 101 6.31 -0.11 -0.16
C LEU A 101 7.66 -0.16 0.53
N THR A 102 7.89 0.73 1.47
CA THR A 102 9.07 0.73 2.34
C THR A 102 8.63 0.79 3.79
N LEU A 103 9.53 0.44 4.71
CA LEU A 103 9.30 0.59 6.14
C LEU A 103 10.46 1.41 6.72
N ASP A 104 10.15 2.27 7.70
CA ASP A 104 11.17 3.05 8.42
C ASP A 104 12.01 2.20 9.37
N LYS A 105 11.48 1.01 9.75
CA LYS A 105 12.16 0.06 10.64
C LYS A 105 11.97 -1.37 10.15
N SER A 106 13.02 -2.17 10.21
CA SER A 106 13.00 -3.62 9.95
C SER A 106 12.88 -4.45 11.22
N SER A 107 13.12 -3.84 12.39
CA SER A 107 12.98 -4.48 13.69
C SER A 107 12.45 -3.51 14.75
N LEU A 108 11.80 -4.06 15.79
CA LEU A 108 11.25 -3.32 16.91
C LEU A 108 11.41 -4.19 18.17
N THR A 109 11.97 -3.60 19.23
CA THR A 109 12.02 -4.23 20.56
C THR A 109 11.04 -3.51 21.47
N LEU A 110 10.13 -4.26 22.07
CA LEU A 110 9.19 -3.81 23.09
C LEU A 110 9.56 -4.49 24.40
N SER A 111 9.50 -3.79 25.51
CA SER A 111 9.67 -4.38 26.82
C SER A 111 8.30 -4.65 27.44
N GLY A 112 8.16 -5.78 28.09
CA GLY A 112 6.97 -6.42 28.67
C GLY A 112 5.69 -5.62 28.87
N GLY A 113 4.57 -6.30 28.90
CA GLY A 113 3.26 -5.69 29.15
C GLY A 113 2.61 -5.08 27.91
N THR A 114 2.01 -3.92 28.05
CA THR A 114 1.19 -3.27 27.01
C THR A 114 1.94 -2.22 26.19
N LYS A 115 3.28 -2.29 26.13
CA LYS A 115 4.05 -1.31 25.36
C LYS A 115 3.75 -1.36 23.86
N THR A 116 3.55 -0.21 23.30
CA THR A 116 3.31 -0.02 21.87
C THR A 116 4.51 0.62 21.19
N GLY A 117 4.76 0.23 19.96
CA GLY A 117 5.70 0.88 19.09
C GLY A 117 5.07 1.12 17.72
N THR A 118 5.60 2.08 16.99
CA THR A 118 5.08 2.42 15.65
C THR A 118 6.14 2.18 14.59
N VAL A 119 5.65 1.75 13.43
CA VAL A 119 6.39 1.65 12.18
C VAL A 119 5.62 2.41 11.13
N THR A 120 6.30 3.21 10.34
CA THR A 120 5.69 3.88 9.20
C THR A 120 5.97 3.11 7.91
N ALA A 121 4.97 3.09 7.04
CA ALA A 121 4.98 2.35 5.78
C ALA A 121 4.75 3.31 4.59
N PRO A 122 5.74 4.18 4.25
CA PRO A 122 5.66 5.00 3.05
C PRO A 122 5.46 4.13 1.81
N ARG A 123 4.58 4.58 0.92
CA ARG A 123 4.26 3.88 -0.32
C ARG A 123 4.06 4.83 -1.48
N SER A 124 4.34 4.37 -2.71
CA SER A 124 3.74 4.91 -3.92
C SER A 124 2.64 3.95 -4.36
N GLY A 125 1.48 4.47 -4.64
CA GLY A 125 0.32 3.67 -5.02
C GLY A 125 -0.95 4.02 -4.24
N ASP A 126 -2.06 3.55 -4.76
CA ASP A 126 -3.42 3.87 -4.33
C ASP A 126 -4.12 2.68 -3.63
N GLY A 127 -3.42 1.54 -3.46
CA GLY A 127 -3.93 0.38 -2.74
C GLY A 127 -3.89 0.56 -1.20
N ALA A 128 -4.74 -0.14 -0.47
CA ALA A 128 -4.78 -0.09 0.99
C ALA A 128 -3.59 -0.82 1.63
N ILE A 129 -3.10 -0.29 2.77
CA ILE A 129 -2.12 -0.99 3.61
C ILE A 129 -2.86 -1.88 4.60
N SER A 130 -2.34 -3.09 4.79
CA SER A 130 -2.73 -4.03 5.83
C SER A 130 -1.49 -4.61 6.50
N ALA A 131 -1.65 -5.10 7.73
CA ALA A 131 -0.59 -5.76 8.44
C ALA A 131 -1.14 -6.95 9.25
N SER A 132 -0.32 -7.97 9.43
CA SER A 132 -0.64 -9.15 10.23
C SER A 132 0.56 -9.58 11.05
N SER A 133 0.30 -10.10 12.25
CA SER A 133 1.31 -10.73 13.11
C SER A 133 1.37 -12.23 12.84
N SER A 134 2.58 -12.80 12.89
CA SER A 134 2.78 -14.25 12.87
C SER A 134 2.33 -14.92 14.17
N ASP A 135 2.32 -14.16 15.28
CA ASP A 135 1.86 -14.62 16.59
C ASP A 135 1.18 -13.47 17.34
N ALA A 136 -0.15 -13.50 17.40
CA ALA A 136 -0.96 -12.50 18.09
C ALA A 136 -0.92 -12.64 19.62
N ASN A 137 -0.37 -13.74 20.18
CA ASN A 137 -0.12 -13.85 21.60
C ASN A 137 1.15 -13.12 22.02
N VAL A 138 2.13 -12.97 21.13
CA VAL A 138 3.35 -12.18 21.35
C VAL A 138 3.11 -10.72 21.05
N ALA A 139 2.58 -10.40 19.88
CA ALA A 139 2.32 -9.02 19.49
C ALA A 139 1.09 -8.92 18.57
N THR A 140 0.28 -7.90 18.79
CA THR A 140 -0.83 -7.53 17.89
C THR A 140 -0.48 -6.30 17.08
N VAL A 141 -1.20 -6.09 15.98
CA VAL A 141 -0.95 -4.99 15.05
C VAL A 141 -2.26 -4.33 14.63
N SER A 142 -2.23 -3.01 14.51
CA SER A 142 -3.30 -2.21 13.89
C SER A 142 -2.71 -1.23 12.89
N VAL A 143 -3.51 -0.86 11.88
CA VAL A 143 -3.06 0.03 10.79
C VAL A 143 -3.99 1.24 10.72
N ASN A 144 -3.41 2.43 10.66
CA ASN A 144 -4.10 3.68 10.39
C ASN A 144 -3.33 4.46 9.32
N GLY A 145 -3.87 4.46 8.09
CA GLY A 145 -3.20 5.04 6.93
C GLY A 145 -1.88 4.35 6.64
N THR A 146 -0.77 5.06 6.81
CA THR A 146 0.60 4.53 6.67
C THR A 146 1.27 4.21 8.02
N THR A 147 0.59 4.44 9.13
CA THR A 147 1.11 4.16 10.46
C THR A 147 0.65 2.78 10.92
N ILE A 148 1.61 1.96 11.31
CA ILE A 148 1.41 0.61 11.84
C ILE A 148 1.74 0.66 13.32
N THR A 149 0.75 0.44 14.18
CA THR A 149 0.92 0.36 15.62
C THR A 149 1.02 -1.10 16.02
N ILE A 150 2.11 -1.45 16.70
CA ILE A 150 2.41 -2.80 17.17
C ILE A 150 2.33 -2.77 18.70
N THR A 151 1.51 -3.67 19.27
CA THR A 151 1.32 -3.79 20.73
C THR A 151 1.87 -5.13 21.19
N GLY A 152 2.89 -5.10 22.04
CA GLY A 152 3.45 -6.28 22.72
C GLY A 152 2.47 -6.82 23.76
N LYS A 153 2.35 -8.15 23.85
CA LYS A 153 1.51 -8.84 24.83
C LYS A 153 2.34 -9.75 25.74
N ASN A 154 2.90 -10.82 25.20
CA ASN A 154 3.73 -11.74 25.94
C ASN A 154 5.15 -11.71 25.39
N SER A 155 6.13 -12.06 26.23
CA SER A 155 7.53 -12.18 25.81
C SER A 155 7.67 -13.23 24.70
N GLY A 156 8.54 -12.91 23.75
CA GLY A 156 8.76 -13.75 22.58
C GLY A 156 9.13 -12.94 21.36
N THR A 157 9.08 -13.57 20.21
CA THR A 157 9.31 -12.93 18.91
C THR A 157 8.13 -13.14 17.97
N ALA A 158 7.78 -12.12 17.22
CA ALA A 158 6.79 -12.20 16.16
C ALA A 158 7.27 -11.44 14.93
N THR A 159 6.82 -11.87 13.76
CA THR A 159 7.06 -11.17 12.50
C THR A 159 5.77 -10.46 12.09
N ILE A 160 5.83 -9.15 11.95
CA ILE A 160 4.73 -8.37 11.38
C ILE A 160 4.95 -8.29 9.87
N THR A 161 4.01 -8.84 9.09
CA THR A 161 3.99 -8.74 7.63
C THR A 161 3.11 -7.58 7.21
N VAL A 162 3.67 -6.65 6.47
CA VAL A 162 2.99 -5.46 5.93
C VAL A 162 2.78 -5.65 4.45
N LYS A 163 1.56 -5.42 3.99
CA LYS A 163 1.13 -5.54 2.59
C LYS A 163 0.50 -4.24 2.13
N CYS A 164 0.74 -3.91 0.88
CA CYS A 164 -0.03 -2.89 0.16
C CYS A 164 -0.79 -3.58 -0.96
N ALA A 165 -2.11 -3.44 -0.97
CA ALA A 165 -2.94 -4.04 -2.01
C ALA A 165 -2.68 -3.39 -3.37
N GLU A 166 -3.08 -4.07 -4.43
CA GLU A 166 -3.20 -3.47 -5.74
C GLU A 166 -4.28 -2.37 -5.71
N GLY A 167 -3.96 -1.22 -6.29
CA GLY A 167 -4.90 -0.12 -6.47
C GLY A 167 -5.48 -0.05 -7.86
N THR A 168 -6.18 1.03 -8.16
CA THR A 168 -6.68 1.30 -9.51
C THR A 168 -5.54 1.52 -10.49
N ASN A 169 -4.54 2.30 -10.06
CA ASN A 169 -3.48 2.81 -10.93
C ASN A 169 -2.10 2.17 -10.70
N HIS A 170 -1.94 1.40 -9.62
CA HIS A 170 -0.66 0.78 -9.27
C HIS A 170 -0.83 -0.70 -8.97
N THR A 171 0.16 -1.49 -9.38
CA THR A 171 0.27 -2.91 -8.99
C THR A 171 0.68 -3.04 -7.52
N ALA A 172 0.33 -4.16 -6.89
CA ALA A 172 0.77 -4.46 -5.53
C ALA A 172 2.31 -4.61 -5.49
N PRO A 173 3.01 -3.90 -4.58
CA PRO A 173 4.42 -4.13 -4.35
C PRO A 173 4.66 -5.41 -3.54
N ALA A 174 5.93 -5.83 -3.45
CA ALA A 174 6.32 -6.93 -2.57
C ALA A 174 6.04 -6.57 -1.09
N ASN A 175 5.60 -7.58 -0.33
CA ASN A 175 5.39 -7.45 1.11
C ASN A 175 6.69 -7.06 1.83
N LYS A 176 6.54 -6.39 2.97
CA LYS A 176 7.63 -6.04 3.87
C LYS A 176 7.39 -6.62 5.24
N THR A 177 8.46 -6.85 6.00
CA THR A 177 8.37 -7.45 7.34
C THR A 177 9.11 -6.63 8.37
N VAL A 178 8.60 -6.66 9.60
CA VAL A 178 9.25 -6.14 10.80
C VAL A 178 9.40 -7.28 11.80
N SER A 179 10.63 -7.51 12.26
CA SER A 179 10.89 -8.44 13.36
C SER A 179 10.59 -7.76 14.69
N VAL A 180 9.67 -8.31 15.46
CA VAL A 180 9.29 -7.77 16.76
C VAL A 180 9.76 -8.70 17.86
N THR A 181 10.51 -8.14 18.81
CA THR A 181 10.91 -8.85 20.03
C THR A 181 10.22 -8.18 21.22
N VAL A 182 9.39 -8.93 21.92
CA VAL A 182 8.80 -8.51 23.19
C VAL A 182 9.62 -9.14 24.31
N LYS A 183 10.29 -8.30 25.11
CA LYS A 183 11.12 -8.78 26.23
C LYS A 183 10.25 -9.05 27.45
N ALA A 184 10.53 -10.12 28.16
CA ALA A 184 10.04 -10.32 29.51
C ALA A 184 10.59 -9.23 30.44
N ALA A 185 9.90 -8.97 31.55
CA ALA A 185 10.49 -8.24 32.65
C ALA A 185 11.70 -9.02 33.20
N ASN A 186 12.79 -8.29 33.56
CA ASN A 186 13.96 -8.92 34.15
C ASN A 186 13.61 -9.41 35.55
N PRO A 187 14.02 -10.63 35.96
CA PRO A 187 13.79 -11.13 37.29
C PRO A 187 14.53 -10.31 38.38
N THR A 188 15.58 -9.58 38.03
CA THR A 188 16.20 -8.61 38.94
C THR A 188 15.45 -7.29 38.85
N LEU A 189 14.82 -6.84 39.93
CA LEU A 189 14.00 -5.60 39.94
C LEU A 189 14.79 -4.38 39.45
N ALA A 190 16.04 -4.24 39.88
CA ALA A 190 16.93 -3.12 39.56
C ALA A 190 17.26 -2.98 38.06
N ASP A 191 17.17 -4.07 37.30
CA ASP A 191 17.48 -4.10 35.87
C ASP A 191 16.27 -3.75 34.96
N ASN A 192 15.17 -3.34 35.58
CA ASN A 192 13.97 -2.93 34.87
C ASN A 192 13.80 -1.42 34.92
N ASP A 193 13.30 -0.85 33.83
CA ASP A 193 12.86 0.54 33.83
C ASP A 193 11.56 0.72 34.63
N PRO A 194 11.26 1.93 35.15
CA PRO A 194 10.08 2.16 35.96
C PRO A 194 8.76 1.82 35.25
N SER A 195 8.70 1.96 33.93
CA SER A 195 7.49 1.61 33.16
C SER A 195 7.28 0.10 33.10
N THR A 196 8.34 -0.70 32.98
CA THR A 196 8.28 -2.16 33.03
C THR A 196 7.82 -2.65 34.41
N ILE A 197 8.32 -2.02 35.49
CA ILE A 197 7.89 -2.33 36.87
C ILE A 197 6.40 -2.03 37.03
N LYS A 198 5.95 -0.86 36.58
CA LYS A 198 4.54 -0.46 36.62
C LYS A 198 3.65 -1.43 35.85
N GLU A 199 4.05 -1.85 34.65
CA GLU A 199 3.29 -2.78 33.81
C GLU A 199 3.20 -4.17 34.45
N ALA A 200 4.29 -4.67 35.02
CA ALA A 200 4.28 -5.93 35.75
C ALA A 200 3.33 -5.88 36.96
N ALA A 201 3.29 -4.74 37.64
CA ALA A 201 2.33 -4.53 38.71
C ALA A 201 0.89 -4.55 38.19
N GLN A 202 0.58 -3.72 37.20
CA GLN A 202 -0.78 -3.59 36.63
C GLN A 202 -1.31 -4.89 36.01
N SER A 203 -0.43 -5.70 35.42
CA SER A 203 -0.79 -7.02 34.87
C SER A 203 -0.89 -8.14 35.93
N GLY A 204 -0.60 -7.86 37.21
CA GLY A 204 -0.60 -8.83 38.28
C GLY A 204 0.59 -9.80 38.26
N GLN A 205 1.60 -9.55 37.43
CA GLN A 205 2.78 -10.41 37.30
C GLN A 205 3.91 -10.06 38.27
N ALA A 206 3.84 -8.93 38.95
CA ALA A 206 4.93 -8.45 39.79
C ALA A 206 5.31 -9.45 40.90
N ALA A 207 4.33 -10.05 41.55
CA ALA A 207 4.56 -11.07 42.60
C ALA A 207 5.14 -12.39 42.09
N ASN A 208 5.01 -12.65 40.77
CA ASN A 208 5.64 -13.81 40.12
C ASN A 208 7.10 -13.54 39.70
N LEU A 209 7.49 -12.26 39.60
CA LEU A 209 8.79 -11.83 39.13
C LEU A 209 9.73 -11.41 40.28
N TRP A 210 9.18 -10.73 41.29
CA TRP A 210 9.94 -10.12 42.38
C TRP A 210 9.37 -10.50 43.74
N SER A 211 10.19 -10.29 44.77
CA SER A 211 9.84 -10.63 46.14
C SER A 211 9.95 -9.42 47.08
N ALA A 212 9.29 -9.49 48.24
CA ALA A 212 9.50 -8.48 49.28
C ALA A 212 10.99 -8.44 49.67
N GLY A 213 11.52 -7.25 49.76
CA GLY A 213 12.95 -7.00 50.00
C GLY A 213 13.77 -6.73 48.73
N ASP A 214 13.27 -7.07 47.54
CA ASP A 214 13.92 -6.65 46.30
C ASP A 214 13.93 -5.14 46.20
N LYS A 215 14.99 -4.56 45.61
CA LYS A 215 15.20 -3.13 45.60
C LYS A 215 15.63 -2.58 44.27
N VAL A 216 15.24 -1.32 44.02
CA VAL A 216 15.71 -0.56 42.88
C VAL A 216 16.44 0.71 43.36
N PRO A 217 17.61 1.04 42.77
CA PRO A 217 18.33 2.24 43.11
C PRO A 217 17.61 3.48 42.57
N ILE A 218 17.53 4.54 43.37
CA ILE A 218 16.98 5.84 43.01
C ILE A 218 18.01 6.91 43.29
N ALA A 219 18.48 7.59 42.23
CA ALA A 219 19.35 8.75 42.42
C ALA A 219 18.50 9.94 42.88
N VAL A 220 18.82 10.48 44.04
CA VAL A 220 18.15 11.68 44.56
C VAL A 220 19.15 12.83 44.60
N ASN A 221 18.81 13.89 43.92
CA ASN A 221 19.55 15.17 43.92
C ASN A 221 18.59 16.31 44.27
N GLY A 222 18.73 16.86 45.46
CA GLY A 222 17.82 17.90 45.94
C GLY A 222 18.20 18.47 47.28
N LYS A 223 17.28 19.26 47.85
CA LYS A 223 17.40 19.82 49.20
C LYS A 223 16.06 19.70 49.94
N VAL A 224 16.15 19.41 51.24
CA VAL A 224 15.02 19.55 52.16
C VAL A 224 15.36 20.71 53.08
N GLY A 225 14.69 21.87 52.90
CA GLY A 225 15.11 23.12 53.50
C GLY A 225 16.50 23.54 53.02
N SER A 226 17.47 23.73 53.93
CA SER A 226 18.87 24.02 53.60
C SER A 226 19.76 22.77 53.52
N LEU A 227 19.22 21.59 53.83
CA LEU A 227 20.00 20.35 53.84
C LEU A 227 20.03 19.72 52.47
N PRO A 228 21.23 19.53 51.83
CA PRO A 228 21.33 18.83 50.58
C PRO A 228 21.06 17.34 50.78
N ILE A 229 20.22 16.75 49.93
CA ILE A 229 19.97 15.30 49.87
C ILE A 229 20.50 14.85 48.52
N ASN A 230 21.75 14.39 48.53
CA ASN A 230 22.41 13.86 47.34
C ASN A 230 22.88 12.43 47.60
N GLY A 231 22.57 11.52 46.73
CA GLY A 231 23.04 10.15 46.84
C GLY A 231 22.10 9.13 46.21
N THR A 232 22.53 7.87 46.29
CA THR A 232 21.70 6.74 45.87
C THR A 232 20.90 6.24 47.07
N TYR A 233 19.60 6.25 46.92
CA TYR A 233 18.66 5.63 47.84
C TYR A 233 18.08 4.39 47.20
N TYR A 234 17.38 3.57 47.94
CA TYR A 234 16.73 2.37 47.42
C TYR A 234 15.25 2.40 47.72
N ALA A 235 14.45 1.98 46.75
CA ALA A 235 13.05 1.65 46.96
C ALA A 235 12.97 0.12 47.11
N PHE A 236 12.55 -0.35 48.27
CA PHE A 236 12.41 -1.76 48.61
C PHE A 236 10.96 -2.18 48.48
N ILE A 237 10.70 -3.33 47.87
CA ILE A 237 9.35 -3.91 47.85
C ILE A 237 8.99 -4.36 49.28
N LEU A 238 7.90 -3.78 49.80
CA LEU A 238 7.27 -4.24 51.05
C LEU A 238 6.29 -5.38 50.83
N GLY A 239 5.61 -5.36 49.71
CA GLY A 239 4.60 -6.36 49.41
C GLY A 239 3.79 -6.01 48.13
N PHE A 240 2.85 -6.86 47.81
CA PHE A 240 2.00 -6.77 46.66
C PHE A 240 0.54 -6.75 47.09
N THR A 241 -0.28 -5.87 46.51
CA THR A 241 -1.76 -5.80 46.68
C THR A 241 -2.18 -5.84 48.17
N HIS A 242 -1.76 -4.85 48.95
CA HIS A 242 -2.01 -4.81 50.38
C HIS A 242 -3.45 -4.61 50.77
N THR A 243 -4.17 -3.73 50.06
CA THR A 243 -5.56 -3.38 50.34
C THR A 243 -6.32 -3.17 49.03
N SER A 244 -6.74 -4.24 48.41
CA SER A 244 -7.38 -4.22 47.09
C SER A 244 -8.64 -3.36 47.03
N SER A 245 -9.31 -3.13 48.17
CA SER A 245 -10.52 -2.27 48.26
C SER A 245 -10.21 -0.77 48.23
N ILE A 246 -8.97 -0.36 48.55
CA ILE A 246 -8.55 1.05 48.61
C ILE A 246 -7.62 1.40 47.44
N GLU A 247 -6.74 0.46 47.06
CA GLU A 247 -5.63 0.69 46.14
C GLU A 247 -5.87 0.13 44.73
N GLY A 248 -6.98 -0.56 44.54
CA GLY A 248 -7.20 -1.40 43.36
C GLY A 248 -6.37 -2.69 43.42
N GLY A 249 -6.68 -3.66 42.57
CA GLY A 249 -5.88 -4.87 42.43
C GLY A 249 -4.52 -4.57 41.77
N ASN A 250 -3.54 -5.44 42.00
CA ASN A 250 -2.27 -5.44 41.26
C ASN A 250 -1.35 -4.22 41.52
N SER A 251 -1.07 -3.90 42.79
CA SER A 251 -0.12 -2.87 43.20
C SER A 251 1.17 -3.44 43.76
N ILE A 252 2.25 -2.66 43.71
CA ILE A 252 3.51 -2.90 44.42
C ILE A 252 3.70 -1.76 45.41
N HIS A 253 4.00 -2.13 46.68
CA HIS A 253 4.29 -1.17 47.72
C HIS A 253 5.78 -1.06 47.92
N PHE A 254 6.30 0.16 47.96
CA PHE A 254 7.70 0.44 48.15
C PHE A 254 7.93 1.22 49.42
N GLN A 255 9.02 0.91 50.14
CA GLN A 255 9.60 1.75 51.15
C GLN A 255 10.93 2.31 50.67
N PHE A 256 11.17 3.58 50.96
CA PHE A 256 12.46 4.22 50.67
C PHE A 256 13.39 4.10 51.88
N GLY A 257 14.67 3.80 51.60
CA GLY A 257 15.72 3.72 52.59
C GLY A 257 17.10 3.97 51.96
N LYS A 258 18.11 4.09 52.78
CA LYS A 258 19.53 4.13 52.37
C LYS A 258 20.13 2.77 52.38
#